data_93329a4a47b40d4832623651c53185d3
#
_entry.id   93329a4a47b40d4832623651c53185d3
#
_cell.length_a   1.000
_cell.length_b   1.000
_cell.length_c   1.000
_cell.angle_alpha   90.00
_cell.angle_beta   90.00
_cell.angle_gamma   90.00
#
_symmetry.space_group_name_H-M   'P 1'
#
loop_
_entity.id
_entity.type
_entity.pdbx_description
1 polymer ?
#
loop_
_entity_poly.entity_id
_entity_poly.type
_entity_poly.pdbx_seq_one_letter_code
_entity_poly.pdbx_strand_id
1 'polypeptide(L)'
;MTTLNWIIVSGVSMSSIALVGSFTLLLKQSTLEKVLEPLVAIAAGSLLGGAFFHMIPTALKANLSLVTIGILIVCGFTVFLVLEQSLHWHHNHQLPIKRKEPLTYMILIGDGLHNFLGGMVIAGVFIIDIRLGIVCWLAAATHEVPQELGDFAVLINGGWSKGSALLFNFLSGLTFLFGGVITYILSFQLDVSWLIPFAAGNFIYIGASDLIPKMSKDTDINLKSRAMTVVAFTSGIYLMILVMP
;
A
#
# COMPACT_ATOMS: atom_id res chain seq x y z
N MET A 1 21.34 13.61 -3.78
CA MET A 1 20.16 14.03 -3.01
C MET A 1 20.32 13.59 -1.57
N THR A 2 19.90 14.39 -0.60
CA THR A 2 19.88 14.01 0.82
C THR A 2 18.76 13.01 1.09
N THR A 3 18.83 12.29 2.21
CA THR A 3 17.74 11.38 2.64
C THR A 3 16.39 12.10 2.73
N LEU A 4 16.38 13.32 3.28
CA LEU A 4 15.16 14.14 3.31
C LEU A 4 14.59 14.42 1.93
N ASN A 5 15.45 14.73 0.94
CA ASN A 5 14.97 14.95 -0.42
C ASN A 5 14.30 13.70 -1.01
N TRP A 6 14.85 12.51 -0.75
CA TRP A 6 14.22 11.26 -1.17
C TRP A 6 12.87 11.02 -0.49
N ILE A 7 12.77 11.29 0.81
CA ILE A 7 11.51 11.20 1.56
C ILE A 7 10.46 12.17 1.00
N ILE A 8 10.84 13.41 0.72
CA ILE A 8 9.92 14.41 0.15
C ILE A 8 9.48 14.01 -1.25
N VAL A 9 10.42 13.64 -2.13
CA VAL A 9 10.11 13.24 -3.51
C VAL A 9 9.22 12.00 -3.53
N SER A 10 9.55 10.98 -2.74
CA SER A 10 8.73 9.77 -2.63
C SER A 10 7.33 10.06 -2.07
N GLY A 11 7.24 10.93 -1.05
CA GLY A 11 5.97 11.34 -0.46
C GLY A 11 5.08 12.11 -1.43
N VAL A 12 5.63 13.10 -2.12
CA VAL A 12 4.89 13.86 -3.16
C VAL A 12 4.47 12.95 -4.32
N SER A 13 5.35 12.05 -4.75
CA SER A 13 5.02 11.11 -5.83
C SER A 13 3.92 10.13 -5.41
N MET A 14 3.97 9.61 -4.16
CA MET A 14 2.93 8.74 -3.63
C MET A 14 1.58 9.47 -3.57
N SER A 15 1.54 10.66 -2.98
CA SER A 15 0.34 11.49 -2.95
C SER A 15 -0.22 11.78 -4.35
N SER A 16 0.66 11.88 -5.36
CA SER A 16 0.23 12.09 -6.76
C SER A 16 -0.41 10.83 -7.37
N ILE A 17 -0.09 9.62 -6.86
CA ILE A 17 -0.74 8.38 -7.29
C ILE A 17 -2.24 8.42 -6.96
N ALA A 18 -2.64 9.07 -5.86
CA ALA A 18 -4.04 9.25 -5.51
C ALA A 18 -4.89 9.94 -6.62
N LEU A 19 -4.23 10.68 -7.51
CA LEU A 19 -4.90 11.29 -8.66
C LEU A 19 -5.15 10.31 -9.81
N VAL A 20 -4.60 9.09 -9.75
CA VAL A 20 -4.77 8.06 -10.79
C VAL A 20 -6.24 7.67 -10.95
N GLY A 21 -7.06 7.82 -9.91
CA GLY A 21 -8.50 7.63 -9.95
C GLY A 21 -9.17 8.44 -11.08
N SER A 22 -8.61 9.60 -11.46
CA SER A 22 -9.12 10.39 -12.58
C SER A 22 -9.08 9.66 -13.92
N PHE A 23 -8.14 8.73 -14.12
CA PHE A 23 -8.06 7.93 -15.35
C PHE A 23 -9.24 6.98 -15.52
N THR A 24 -9.88 6.55 -14.41
CA THR A 24 -11.09 5.71 -14.48
C THR A 24 -12.21 6.40 -15.25
N LEU A 25 -12.24 7.74 -15.21
CA LEU A 25 -13.24 8.54 -15.89
C LEU A 25 -13.07 8.54 -17.41
N LEU A 26 -11.88 8.18 -17.91
CA LEU A 26 -11.51 8.15 -19.32
C LEU A 26 -11.58 6.73 -19.91
N LEU A 27 -11.51 5.70 -19.09
CA LEU A 27 -11.49 4.30 -19.52
C LEU A 27 -12.88 3.69 -19.49
N LYS A 28 -13.14 2.79 -20.45
CA LYS A 28 -14.32 1.91 -20.38
C LYS A 28 -14.12 0.89 -19.25
N GLN A 29 -15.20 0.57 -18.53
CA GLN A 29 -15.19 -0.39 -17.42
C GLN A 29 -14.47 -1.71 -17.78
N SER A 30 -14.78 -2.29 -18.93
CA SER A 30 -14.17 -3.55 -19.40
C SER A 30 -12.66 -3.45 -19.68
N THR A 31 -12.15 -2.26 -19.97
CA THR A 31 -10.71 -2.01 -20.16
C THR A 31 -10.03 -1.86 -18.80
N LEU A 32 -10.68 -1.15 -17.87
CA LEU A 32 -10.19 -0.96 -16.51
C LEU A 32 -10.00 -2.31 -15.80
N GLU A 33 -11.01 -3.18 -15.81
CA GLU A 33 -10.96 -4.52 -15.21
C GLU A 33 -9.80 -5.37 -15.76
N LYS A 34 -9.59 -5.35 -17.08
CA LYS A 34 -8.49 -6.09 -17.73
C LYS A 34 -7.10 -5.60 -17.36
N VAL A 35 -6.96 -4.31 -16.98
CA VAL A 35 -5.68 -3.73 -16.56
C VAL A 35 -5.45 -3.95 -15.07
N LEU A 36 -6.51 -3.84 -14.27
CA LEU A 36 -6.41 -3.98 -12.81
C LEU A 36 -6.01 -5.38 -12.37
N GLU A 37 -6.55 -6.43 -12.97
CA GLU A 37 -6.28 -7.81 -12.57
C GLU A 37 -4.76 -8.16 -12.58
N PRO A 38 -4.03 -8.01 -13.69
CA PRO A 38 -2.59 -8.28 -13.69
C PRO A 38 -1.80 -7.29 -12.81
N LEU A 39 -2.25 -6.04 -12.68
CA LEU A 39 -1.58 -5.04 -11.83
C LEU A 39 -1.66 -5.43 -10.34
N VAL A 40 -2.82 -5.88 -9.86
CA VAL A 40 -3.00 -6.40 -8.50
C VAL A 40 -2.11 -7.62 -8.26
N ALA A 41 -1.97 -8.50 -9.24
CA ALA A 41 -1.11 -9.67 -9.13
C ALA A 41 0.38 -9.29 -9.03
N ILE A 42 0.85 -8.37 -9.89
CA ILE A 42 2.23 -7.82 -9.82
C ILE A 42 2.45 -7.15 -8.45
N ALA A 43 1.51 -6.35 -7.99
CA ALA A 43 1.60 -5.66 -6.70
C ALA A 43 1.74 -6.64 -5.54
N ALA A 44 0.89 -7.69 -5.48
CA ALA A 44 0.98 -8.73 -4.46
C ALA A 44 2.35 -9.42 -4.47
N GLY A 45 2.85 -9.78 -5.66
CA GLY A 45 4.18 -10.37 -5.84
C GLY A 45 5.31 -9.43 -5.41
N SER A 46 5.23 -8.14 -5.76
CA SER A 46 6.23 -7.14 -5.40
C SER A 46 6.28 -6.88 -3.89
N LEU A 47 5.12 -6.81 -3.22
CA LEU A 47 5.08 -6.63 -1.77
C LEU A 47 5.68 -7.82 -1.03
N LEU A 48 5.29 -9.05 -1.40
CA LEU A 48 5.87 -10.26 -0.79
C LEU A 48 7.36 -10.37 -1.11
N GLY A 49 7.76 -10.11 -2.35
CA GLY A 49 9.17 -10.07 -2.75
C GLY A 49 9.95 -9.03 -1.94
N GLY A 50 9.43 -7.82 -1.76
CA GLY A 50 10.01 -6.76 -0.94
C GLY A 50 10.18 -7.17 0.51
N ALA A 51 9.15 -7.78 1.11
CA ALA A 51 9.22 -8.25 2.48
C ALA A 51 10.30 -9.34 2.67
N PHE A 52 10.25 -10.41 1.86
CA PHE A 52 11.10 -11.59 2.07
C PHE A 52 12.53 -11.42 1.56
N PHE A 53 12.76 -10.69 0.46
CA PHE A 53 14.08 -10.59 -0.16
C PHE A 53 14.84 -9.29 0.19
N HIS A 54 14.14 -8.27 0.74
CA HIS A 54 14.79 -7.01 1.12
C HIS A 54 14.63 -6.67 2.60
N MET A 55 13.39 -6.52 3.09
CA MET A 55 13.16 -6.01 4.45
C MET A 55 13.59 -6.99 5.53
N ILE A 56 13.20 -8.28 5.45
CA ILE A 56 13.59 -9.28 6.45
C ILE A 56 15.10 -9.48 6.46
N PRO A 57 15.80 -9.68 5.33
CA PRO A 57 17.27 -9.76 5.32
C PRO A 57 17.95 -8.51 5.89
N THR A 58 17.41 -7.31 5.65
CA THR A 58 17.95 -6.07 6.22
C THR A 58 17.72 -6.00 7.72
N ALA A 59 16.53 -6.40 8.21
CA ALA A 59 16.22 -6.46 9.64
C ALA A 59 17.15 -7.42 10.39
N LEU A 60 17.52 -8.57 9.76
CA LEU A 60 18.47 -9.53 10.32
C LEU A 60 19.90 -9.00 10.45
N LYS A 61 20.27 -7.97 9.67
CA LYS A 61 21.56 -7.26 9.78
C LYS A 61 21.53 -6.14 10.82
N ALA A 62 20.34 -5.74 11.29
CA ALA A 62 20.18 -4.72 12.32
C ALA A 62 20.53 -5.32 13.71
N ASN A 63 20.81 -4.43 14.68
CA ASN A 63 21.17 -4.80 16.05
C ASN A 63 19.95 -5.22 16.88
N LEU A 64 19.05 -6.03 16.29
CA LEU A 64 17.81 -6.51 16.90
C LEU A 64 17.91 -8.04 17.12
N SER A 65 17.33 -8.53 18.21
CA SER A 65 17.24 -9.99 18.41
C SER A 65 16.24 -10.61 17.41
N LEU A 66 16.46 -11.89 17.05
CA LEU A 66 15.53 -12.63 16.17
C LEU A 66 14.09 -12.63 16.71
N VAL A 67 13.94 -12.73 18.03
CA VAL A 67 12.63 -12.68 18.69
C VAL A 67 11.98 -11.31 18.50
N THR A 68 12.76 -10.23 18.70
CA THR A 68 12.27 -8.84 18.46
C THR A 68 11.83 -8.64 17.02
N ILE A 69 12.63 -9.11 16.06
CA ILE A 69 12.29 -9.05 14.63
C ILE A 69 10.97 -9.78 14.36
N GLY A 70 10.82 -11.00 14.87
CA GLY A 70 9.58 -11.77 14.73
C GLY A 70 8.37 -11.07 15.34
N ILE A 71 8.52 -10.51 16.55
CA ILE A 71 7.44 -9.73 17.20
C ILE A 71 7.06 -8.54 16.35
N LEU A 72 8.02 -7.78 15.82
CA LEU A 72 7.75 -6.57 15.01
C LEU A 72 7.06 -6.93 13.68
N ILE A 73 7.45 -8.03 13.03
CA ILE A 73 6.74 -8.53 11.83
C ILE A 73 5.28 -8.85 12.17
N VAL A 74 5.04 -9.59 13.26
CA VAL A 74 3.68 -9.92 13.70
C VAL A 74 2.91 -8.66 14.10
N CYS A 75 3.55 -7.69 14.75
CA CYS A 75 2.92 -6.40 15.07
C CYS A 75 2.51 -5.64 13.81
N GLY A 76 3.40 -5.52 12.82
CA GLY A 76 3.09 -4.86 11.55
C GLY A 76 1.91 -5.53 10.84
N PHE A 77 1.94 -6.85 10.73
CA PHE A 77 0.83 -7.64 10.19
C PHE A 77 -0.49 -7.37 10.95
N THR A 78 -0.45 -7.41 12.29
CA THR A 78 -1.64 -7.28 13.12
C THR A 78 -2.23 -5.88 13.09
N VAL A 79 -1.40 -4.82 13.06
CA VAL A 79 -1.86 -3.44 12.97
C VAL A 79 -2.68 -3.23 11.70
N PHE A 80 -2.20 -3.74 10.56
CA PHE A 80 -2.93 -3.61 9.29
C PHE A 80 -4.16 -4.52 9.22
N LEU A 81 -4.11 -5.72 9.81
CA LEU A 81 -5.31 -6.56 9.99
C LEU A 81 -6.38 -5.81 10.80
N VAL A 82 -6.01 -5.21 11.93
CA VAL A 82 -6.96 -4.47 12.79
C VAL A 82 -7.51 -3.24 12.05
N LEU A 83 -6.66 -2.52 11.32
CA LEU A 83 -7.07 -1.37 10.53
C LEU A 83 -8.12 -1.78 9.50
N GLU A 84 -7.85 -2.81 8.69
CA GLU A 84 -8.77 -3.31 7.68
C GLU A 84 -10.07 -3.84 8.29
N GLN A 85 -9.99 -4.65 9.35
CA GLN A 85 -11.19 -5.17 10.03
C GLN A 85 -12.05 -4.06 10.63
N SER A 86 -11.42 -3.00 11.16
CA SER A 86 -12.14 -1.84 11.71
C SER A 86 -12.91 -1.10 10.61
N LEU A 87 -12.37 -1.04 9.40
CA LEU A 87 -13.04 -0.45 8.23
C LEU A 87 -14.20 -1.33 7.74
N HIS A 88 -14.01 -2.65 7.67
CA HIS A 88 -15.05 -3.59 7.24
C HIS A 88 -16.22 -3.73 8.24
N TRP A 89 -15.95 -3.65 9.55
CA TRP A 89 -16.98 -3.81 10.59
C TRP A 89 -18.07 -2.74 10.53
N HIS A 90 -17.72 -1.52 10.16
CA HIS A 90 -18.69 -0.43 10.00
C HIS A 90 -19.56 -0.56 8.73
N HIS A 91 -19.20 -1.44 7.78
CA HIS A 91 -19.98 -1.69 6.57
C HIS A 91 -21.35 -2.32 6.84
N ASN A 92 -21.51 -3.09 7.92
CA ASN A 92 -22.66 -3.99 8.12
C ASN A 92 -23.85 -3.37 8.85
N HIS A 93 -23.83 -2.08 9.27
CA HIS A 93 -24.82 -1.56 10.21
C HIS A 93 -25.55 -0.26 9.84
N GLN A 94 -25.67 0.14 8.55
CA GLN A 94 -26.32 1.42 8.24
C GLN A 94 -27.48 1.38 7.26
N LEU A 95 -28.53 2.17 7.61
CA LEU A 95 -29.79 2.41 6.89
C LEU A 95 -29.62 3.46 5.76
N PRO A 96 -30.46 3.44 4.68
CA PRO A 96 -30.32 4.32 3.53
C PRO A 96 -30.83 5.75 3.81
N ILE A 97 -29.94 6.72 3.84
CA ILE A 97 -30.28 8.15 3.84
C ILE A 97 -29.51 8.84 2.71
N LYS A 98 -30.18 9.78 2.01
CA LYS A 98 -29.67 10.63 0.90
C LYS A 98 -28.50 11.59 1.30
N ARG A 99 -27.55 11.16 2.06
CA ARG A 99 -26.27 11.82 2.38
C ARG A 99 -25.15 10.94 1.83
N LYS A 100 -23.97 11.53 1.59
CA LYS A 100 -22.75 10.78 1.26
C LYS A 100 -22.66 9.59 2.22
N GLU A 101 -22.50 8.39 1.69
CA GLU A 101 -22.52 7.17 2.50
C GLU A 101 -21.44 7.25 3.57
N PRO A 102 -21.74 6.97 4.85
CA PRO A 102 -20.76 7.01 5.94
C PRO A 102 -19.52 6.19 5.66
N LEU A 103 -19.67 5.09 4.92
CA LEU A 103 -18.61 4.25 4.40
C LEU A 103 -17.51 5.07 3.70
N THR A 104 -17.87 6.05 2.88
CA THR A 104 -16.90 6.83 2.11
C THR A 104 -15.96 7.65 2.99
N TYR A 105 -16.43 8.18 4.12
CA TYR A 105 -15.58 8.85 5.09
C TYR A 105 -14.63 7.88 5.80
N MET A 106 -15.10 6.68 6.06
CA MET A 106 -14.27 5.66 6.71
C MET A 106 -13.16 5.17 5.78
N ILE A 107 -13.45 5.00 4.50
CA ILE A 107 -12.44 4.67 3.50
C ILE A 107 -11.37 5.77 3.49
N LEU A 108 -11.74 7.04 3.42
CA LEU A 108 -10.78 8.16 3.43
C LEU A 108 -9.94 8.20 4.72
N ILE A 109 -10.56 7.95 5.89
CA ILE A 109 -9.81 7.90 7.16
C ILE A 109 -8.86 6.71 7.19
N GLY A 110 -9.33 5.55 6.76
CA GLY A 110 -8.53 4.33 6.73
C GLY A 110 -7.38 4.43 5.73
N ASP A 111 -7.65 4.94 4.54
CA ASP A 111 -6.63 5.21 3.53
C ASP A 111 -5.61 6.25 4.04
N GLY A 112 -6.06 7.34 4.67
CA GLY A 112 -5.19 8.32 5.30
C GLY A 112 -4.29 7.73 6.40
N LEU A 113 -4.80 6.82 7.24
CA LEU A 113 -4.00 6.11 8.25
C LEU A 113 -3.03 5.12 7.60
N HIS A 114 -3.47 4.38 6.58
CA HIS A 114 -2.63 3.47 5.80
C HIS A 114 -1.46 4.23 5.17
N ASN A 115 -1.73 5.30 4.46
CA ASN A 115 -0.73 6.16 3.84
C ASN A 115 0.23 6.77 4.87
N PHE A 116 -0.29 7.27 6.00
CA PHE A 116 0.54 7.82 7.08
C PHE A 116 1.55 6.79 7.62
N LEU A 117 1.06 5.58 7.94
CA LEU A 117 1.92 4.49 8.40
C LEU A 117 2.89 4.04 7.30
N GLY A 118 2.44 3.94 6.05
CA GLY A 118 3.28 3.66 4.90
C GLY A 118 4.42 4.66 4.75
N GLY A 119 4.11 5.96 4.90
CA GLY A 119 5.10 7.04 4.88
C GLY A 119 6.14 6.92 5.99
N MET A 120 5.72 6.59 7.22
CA MET A 120 6.63 6.34 8.34
C MET A 120 7.59 5.18 8.04
N VAL A 121 7.05 4.10 7.55
CA VAL A 121 7.79 2.88 7.21
C VAL A 121 8.83 3.15 6.12
N ILE A 122 8.41 3.71 4.98
CA ILE A 122 9.30 3.96 3.84
C ILE A 122 10.37 4.98 4.20
N ALA A 123 10.05 6.01 4.99
CA ALA A 123 11.05 6.95 5.50
C ALA A 123 12.08 6.28 6.41
N GLY A 124 11.64 5.38 7.30
CA GLY A 124 12.54 4.57 8.13
C GLY A 124 13.52 3.76 7.29
N VAL A 125 13.05 3.17 6.19
CA VAL A 125 13.90 2.43 5.25
C VAL A 125 14.88 3.37 4.52
N PHE A 126 14.43 4.54 4.04
CA PHE A 126 15.31 5.55 3.41
C PHE A 126 16.41 6.06 4.34
N ILE A 127 16.12 6.18 5.62
CA ILE A 127 17.12 6.63 6.63
C ILE A 127 18.23 5.59 6.77
N ILE A 128 17.93 4.31 6.65
CA ILE A 128 18.88 3.21 6.80
C ILE A 128 19.65 2.98 5.50
N ASP A 129 18.93 2.85 4.37
CA ASP A 129 19.53 2.66 3.05
C ASP A 129 18.63 3.28 1.96
N ILE A 130 19.21 4.19 1.18
CA ILE A 130 18.47 4.89 0.11
C ILE A 130 18.03 3.93 -1.00
N ARG A 131 18.86 2.95 -1.39
CA ARG A 131 18.52 2.02 -2.47
C ARG A 131 17.38 1.12 -2.04
N LEU A 132 17.45 0.60 -0.81
CA LEU A 132 16.36 -0.17 -0.22
C LEU A 132 15.08 0.66 -0.13
N GLY A 133 15.17 1.93 0.28
CA GLY A 133 14.05 2.87 0.31
C GLY A 133 13.37 3.03 -1.04
N ILE A 134 14.15 3.17 -2.12
CA ILE A 134 13.61 3.26 -3.50
C ILE A 134 12.88 1.95 -3.88
N VAL A 135 13.48 0.79 -3.62
CA VAL A 135 12.87 -0.52 -3.93
C VAL A 135 11.57 -0.73 -3.17
N CYS A 136 11.58 -0.45 -1.87
CA CYS A 136 10.39 -0.59 -1.03
C CYS A 136 9.30 0.41 -1.43
N TRP A 137 9.69 1.65 -1.79
CA TRP A 137 8.75 2.65 -2.29
C TRP A 137 8.11 2.21 -3.61
N LEU A 138 8.90 1.68 -4.56
CA LEU A 138 8.36 1.15 -5.82
C LEU A 138 7.38 0.00 -5.57
N ALA A 139 7.72 -0.94 -4.68
CA ALA A 139 6.80 -2.02 -4.30
C ALA A 139 5.51 -1.48 -3.67
N ALA A 140 5.61 -0.48 -2.78
CA ALA A 140 4.45 0.19 -2.21
C ALA A 140 3.62 0.91 -3.29
N ALA A 141 4.23 1.68 -4.18
CA ALA A 141 3.55 2.39 -5.26
C ALA A 141 2.76 1.46 -6.20
N THR A 142 3.22 0.22 -6.39
CA THR A 142 2.49 -0.74 -7.26
C THR A 142 1.15 -1.17 -6.68
N HIS A 143 0.98 -1.24 -5.35
CA HIS A 143 -0.30 -1.59 -4.75
C HIS A 143 -1.20 -0.36 -4.53
N GLU A 144 -0.62 0.82 -4.36
CA GLU A 144 -1.39 2.06 -4.21
C GLU A 144 -2.24 2.36 -5.46
N VAL A 145 -1.73 2.09 -6.67
CA VAL A 145 -2.49 2.36 -7.90
C VAL A 145 -3.84 1.61 -7.92
N PRO A 146 -3.92 0.29 -7.71
CA PRO A 146 -5.21 -0.41 -7.62
C PRO A 146 -6.09 0.07 -6.46
N GLN A 147 -5.49 0.37 -5.30
CA GLN A 147 -6.21 0.85 -4.12
C GLN A 147 -6.89 2.18 -4.39
N GLU A 148 -6.14 3.17 -4.85
CA GLU A 148 -6.63 4.51 -5.16
C GLU A 148 -7.71 4.53 -6.26
N LEU A 149 -7.59 3.63 -7.26
CA LEU A 149 -8.64 3.43 -8.26
C LEU A 149 -9.92 2.88 -7.64
N GLY A 150 -9.81 1.95 -6.70
CA GLY A 150 -10.92 1.38 -5.95
C GLY A 150 -11.59 2.42 -5.06
N ASP A 151 -10.83 3.15 -4.28
CA ASP A 151 -11.31 4.17 -3.35
C ASP A 151 -12.02 5.30 -4.07
N PHE A 152 -11.46 5.79 -5.17
CA PHE A 152 -12.12 6.77 -6.02
C PHE A 152 -13.47 6.25 -6.54
N ALA A 153 -13.55 5.00 -7.00
CA ALA A 153 -14.80 4.41 -7.49
C ALA A 153 -15.85 4.32 -6.37
N VAL A 154 -15.44 3.94 -5.15
CA VAL A 154 -16.35 3.88 -3.99
C VAL A 154 -16.84 5.28 -3.60
N LEU A 155 -15.96 6.30 -3.61
CA LEU A 155 -16.35 7.69 -3.33
C LEU A 155 -17.40 8.19 -4.33
N ILE A 156 -17.20 7.95 -5.63
CA ILE A 156 -18.17 8.33 -6.67
C ILE A 156 -19.51 7.62 -6.46
N ASN A 157 -19.48 6.29 -6.25
CA ASN A 157 -20.70 5.50 -6.01
C ASN A 157 -21.41 5.92 -4.73
N GLY A 158 -20.68 6.37 -3.70
CA GLY A 158 -21.19 6.90 -2.45
C GLY A 158 -21.67 8.35 -2.51
N GLY A 159 -21.79 8.92 -3.70
CA GLY A 159 -22.43 10.23 -3.95
C GLY A 159 -21.50 11.44 -3.87
N TRP A 160 -20.18 11.23 -3.93
CA TRP A 160 -19.23 12.34 -4.01
C TRP A 160 -19.15 12.90 -5.44
N SER A 161 -18.97 14.22 -5.56
CA SER A 161 -18.62 14.80 -6.86
C SER A 161 -17.20 14.36 -7.26
N LYS A 162 -16.94 14.26 -8.57
CA LYS A 162 -15.62 13.87 -9.10
C LYS A 162 -14.49 14.72 -8.53
N GLY A 163 -14.66 16.03 -8.47
CA GLY A 163 -13.66 16.94 -7.92
C GLY A 163 -13.43 16.75 -6.42
N SER A 164 -14.52 16.58 -5.64
CA SER A 164 -14.39 16.30 -4.20
C SER A 164 -13.74 14.93 -3.94
N ALA A 165 -14.11 13.90 -4.69
CA ALA A 165 -13.51 12.57 -4.55
C ALA A 165 -12.00 12.63 -4.82
N LEU A 166 -11.56 13.25 -5.90
CA LEU A 166 -10.13 13.43 -6.21
C LEU A 166 -9.40 14.27 -5.15
N LEU A 167 -10.00 15.35 -4.67
CA LEU A 167 -9.38 16.19 -3.65
C LEU A 167 -9.17 15.43 -2.35
N PHE A 168 -10.19 14.74 -1.86
CA PHE A 168 -10.10 14.04 -0.58
C PHE A 168 -9.23 12.79 -0.67
N ASN A 169 -9.22 12.09 -1.80
CA ASN A 169 -8.28 11.00 -2.07
C ASN A 169 -6.82 11.52 -2.08
N PHE A 170 -6.57 12.65 -2.74
CA PHE A 170 -5.26 13.29 -2.70
C PHE A 170 -4.85 13.73 -1.29
N LEU A 171 -5.81 14.25 -0.49
CA LEU A 171 -5.52 14.67 0.89
C LEU A 171 -5.21 13.48 1.81
N SER A 172 -5.89 12.33 1.61
CA SER A 172 -5.54 11.11 2.33
C SER A 172 -4.15 10.60 1.91
N GLY A 173 -3.84 10.53 0.63
CA GLY A 173 -2.51 10.18 0.12
C GLY A 173 -1.41 11.13 0.59
N LEU A 174 -1.72 12.42 0.86
CA LEU A 174 -0.75 13.39 1.38
C LEU A 174 -0.27 13.04 2.80
N THR A 175 -1.02 12.26 3.54
CA THR A 175 -0.61 11.79 4.87
C THR A 175 0.66 10.93 4.82
N PHE A 176 0.96 10.30 3.69
CA PHE A 176 2.21 9.59 3.47
C PHE A 176 3.43 10.52 3.62
N LEU A 177 3.38 11.70 3.03
CA LEU A 177 4.43 12.71 3.18
C LEU A 177 4.59 13.14 4.64
N PHE A 178 3.48 13.36 5.34
CA PHE A 178 3.52 13.75 6.76
C PHE A 178 4.14 12.64 7.62
N GLY A 179 3.74 11.38 7.44
CA GLY A 179 4.34 10.23 8.12
C GLY A 179 5.85 10.15 7.88
N GLY A 180 6.27 10.34 6.64
CA GLY A 180 7.67 10.35 6.25
C GLY A 180 8.48 11.47 6.91
N VAL A 181 7.98 12.68 6.90
CA VAL A 181 8.66 13.84 7.51
C VAL A 181 8.73 13.69 9.03
N ILE A 182 7.66 13.23 9.68
CA ILE A 182 7.66 12.98 11.13
C ILE A 182 8.72 11.93 11.49
N THR A 183 8.80 10.83 10.75
CA THR A 183 9.81 9.79 10.99
C THR A 183 11.22 10.32 10.81
N TYR A 184 11.47 11.15 9.78
CA TYR A 184 12.76 11.78 9.59
C TYR A 184 13.16 12.68 10.77
N ILE A 185 12.23 13.49 11.28
CA ILE A 185 12.49 14.34 12.45
C ILE A 185 12.76 13.51 13.70
N LEU A 186 11.97 12.46 13.93
CA LEU A 186 12.13 11.59 15.10
C LEU A 186 13.44 10.79 15.05
N SER A 187 13.96 10.47 13.86
CA SER A 187 15.19 9.69 13.68
C SER A 187 16.45 10.38 14.23
N PHE A 188 16.42 11.68 14.48
CA PHE A 188 17.50 12.39 15.16
C PHE A 188 17.60 12.10 16.65
N GLN A 189 16.53 11.55 17.26
CA GLN A 189 16.43 11.29 18.68
C GLN A 189 16.14 9.82 19.01
N LEU A 190 15.57 9.08 18.09
CA LEU A 190 15.13 7.70 18.26
C LEU A 190 15.73 6.79 17.19
N ASP A 191 16.11 5.57 17.59
CA ASP A 191 16.42 4.52 16.62
C ASP A 191 15.13 4.09 15.92
N VAL A 192 15.08 4.24 14.60
CA VAL A 192 13.93 3.90 13.76
C VAL A 192 14.10 2.57 13.01
N SER A 193 15.15 1.81 13.31
CA SER A 193 15.45 0.53 12.64
C SER A 193 14.36 -0.53 12.83
N TRP A 194 13.59 -0.43 13.92
CA TRP A 194 12.43 -1.29 14.18
C TRP A 194 11.31 -1.16 13.13
N LEU A 195 11.26 -0.05 12.39
CA LEU A 195 10.29 0.14 11.31
C LEU A 195 10.48 -0.85 10.17
N ILE A 196 11.70 -1.36 9.91
CA ILE A 196 11.94 -2.30 8.81
C ILE A 196 11.20 -3.63 9.01
N PRO A 197 11.40 -4.37 10.11
CA PRO A 197 10.65 -5.61 10.32
C PRO A 197 9.13 -5.37 10.51
N PHE A 198 8.73 -4.23 11.08
CA PHE A 198 7.33 -3.84 11.13
C PHE A 198 6.75 -3.66 9.72
N ALA A 199 7.48 -2.99 8.83
CA ALA A 199 7.13 -2.84 7.43
C ALA A 199 7.00 -4.18 6.69
N ALA A 200 7.91 -5.11 6.93
CA ALA A 200 7.83 -6.44 6.34
C ALA A 200 6.51 -7.13 6.72
N GLY A 201 6.08 -7.01 7.98
CA GLY A 201 4.79 -7.52 8.44
C GLY A 201 3.59 -6.89 7.72
N ASN A 202 3.61 -5.59 7.54
CA ASN A 202 2.61 -4.86 6.76
C ASN A 202 2.57 -5.35 5.29
N PHE A 203 3.70 -5.41 4.62
CA PHE A 203 3.78 -5.86 3.23
C PHE A 203 3.28 -7.31 3.06
N ILE A 204 3.60 -8.20 4.02
CA ILE A 204 3.06 -9.57 4.03
C ILE A 204 1.55 -9.54 4.19
N TYR A 205 1.01 -8.69 5.09
CA TYR A 205 -0.43 -8.57 5.28
C TYR A 205 -1.14 -8.14 3.99
N ILE A 206 -0.72 -7.01 3.40
CA ILE A 206 -1.34 -6.48 2.18
C ILE A 206 -1.20 -7.50 1.02
N GLY A 207 0.00 -8.01 0.79
CA GLY A 207 0.23 -8.96 -0.30
C GLY A 207 -0.56 -10.26 -0.16
N ALA A 208 -0.50 -10.89 1.01
CA ALA A 208 -1.07 -12.22 1.22
C ALA A 208 -2.56 -12.20 1.60
N SER A 209 -2.99 -11.27 2.46
CA SER A 209 -4.33 -11.28 3.03
C SER A 209 -5.32 -10.38 2.29
N ASP A 210 -4.86 -9.32 1.64
CA ASP A 210 -5.73 -8.41 0.89
C ASP A 210 -5.66 -8.65 -0.63
N LEU A 211 -4.47 -8.63 -1.25
CA LEU A 211 -4.36 -8.68 -2.71
C LEU A 211 -4.51 -10.08 -3.30
N ILE A 212 -3.93 -11.13 -2.70
CA ILE A 212 -4.07 -12.51 -3.23
C ILE A 212 -5.53 -12.97 -3.29
N PRO A 213 -6.39 -12.76 -2.27
CA PRO A 213 -7.80 -13.09 -2.37
C PRO A 213 -8.54 -12.34 -3.49
N LYS A 214 -8.14 -11.10 -3.80
CA LYS A 214 -8.72 -10.32 -4.90
C LYS A 214 -8.40 -10.90 -6.27
N MET A 215 -7.26 -11.57 -6.43
CA MET A 215 -6.87 -12.27 -7.67
C MET A 215 -7.74 -13.49 -7.99
N SER A 216 -8.48 -14.04 -7.01
CA SER A 216 -9.18 -15.32 -7.12
C SER A 216 -10.71 -15.20 -7.12
N LYS A 217 -11.28 -13.99 -7.14
CA LYS A 217 -12.73 -13.78 -6.96
C LYS A 217 -13.60 -14.20 -8.13
N ASP A 218 -13.10 -14.23 -9.36
CA ASP A 218 -13.90 -14.65 -10.52
C ASP A 218 -13.92 -16.17 -10.67
N THR A 219 -15.10 -16.78 -10.47
CA THR A 219 -15.33 -18.23 -10.58
C THR A 219 -15.30 -18.75 -12.02
N ASP A 220 -15.50 -17.90 -13.01
CA ASP A 220 -15.58 -18.24 -14.43
C ASP A 220 -14.28 -18.00 -15.23
N ILE A 221 -13.14 -17.80 -14.54
CA ILE A 221 -11.86 -17.53 -15.19
C ILE A 221 -11.35 -18.79 -15.90
N ASN A 222 -11.08 -18.68 -17.21
CA ASN A 222 -10.47 -19.75 -17.98
C ASN A 222 -9.00 -20.00 -17.55
N LEU A 223 -8.46 -21.18 -17.88
CA LEU A 223 -7.10 -21.58 -17.51
C LEU A 223 -6.04 -20.55 -17.96
N LYS A 224 -6.26 -19.88 -19.09
CA LYS A 224 -5.34 -18.86 -19.64
C LYS A 224 -5.27 -17.61 -18.73
N SER A 225 -6.40 -17.13 -18.23
CA SER A 225 -6.40 -15.99 -17.29
C SER A 225 -5.71 -16.36 -15.97
N ARG A 226 -6.00 -17.54 -15.41
CA ARG A 226 -5.31 -18.01 -14.20
C ARG A 226 -3.79 -18.10 -14.39
N ALA A 227 -3.34 -18.63 -15.53
CA ALA A 227 -1.91 -18.70 -15.85
C ALA A 227 -1.30 -17.29 -15.94
N MET A 228 -2.00 -16.34 -16.57
CA MET A 228 -1.56 -14.95 -16.68
C MET A 228 -1.43 -14.27 -15.31
N THR A 229 -2.38 -14.48 -14.40
CA THR A 229 -2.33 -13.97 -13.02
C THR A 229 -1.13 -14.54 -12.26
N VAL A 230 -0.86 -15.85 -12.37
CA VAL A 230 0.33 -16.48 -11.76
C VAL A 230 1.62 -15.92 -12.35
N VAL A 231 1.69 -15.73 -13.67
CA VAL A 231 2.86 -15.12 -14.33
C VAL A 231 3.06 -13.69 -13.88
N ALA A 232 1.99 -12.89 -13.77
CA ALA A 232 2.05 -11.52 -13.27
C ALA A 232 2.54 -11.47 -11.81
N PHE A 233 2.00 -12.31 -10.94
CA PHE A 233 2.43 -12.43 -9.54
C PHE A 233 3.91 -12.81 -9.43
N THR A 234 4.32 -13.86 -10.13
CA THR A 234 5.73 -14.31 -10.11
C THR A 234 6.67 -13.28 -10.73
N SER A 235 6.22 -12.50 -11.73
CA SER A 235 7.01 -11.40 -12.28
C SER A 235 7.25 -10.30 -11.25
N GLY A 236 6.26 -9.98 -10.40
CA GLY A 236 6.41 -9.05 -9.27
C GLY A 236 7.48 -9.52 -8.28
N ILE A 237 7.45 -10.80 -7.89
CA ILE A 237 8.50 -11.40 -7.05
C ILE A 237 9.87 -11.31 -7.75
N TYR A 238 9.93 -11.69 -9.01
CA TYR A 238 11.18 -11.73 -9.77
C TYR A 238 11.81 -10.34 -9.91
N LEU A 239 10.99 -9.31 -10.14
CA LEU A 239 11.45 -7.92 -10.14
C LEU A 239 12.14 -7.53 -8.85
N MET A 240 11.61 -7.95 -7.69
CA MET A 240 12.23 -7.69 -6.38
C MET A 240 13.54 -8.45 -6.22
N ILE A 241 13.64 -9.67 -6.74
CA ILE A 241 14.91 -10.44 -6.73
C ILE A 241 15.98 -9.77 -7.60
N LEU A 242 15.61 -9.25 -8.78
CA LEU A 242 16.56 -8.58 -9.69
C LEU A 242 17.16 -7.28 -9.13
N VAL A 243 16.45 -6.60 -8.23
CA VAL A 243 16.94 -5.37 -7.59
C VAL A 243 17.56 -5.61 -6.20
N MET A 244 17.85 -6.87 -5.87
CA MET A 244 18.62 -7.20 -4.66
C MET A 244 19.99 -6.51 -4.71
N PRO A 245 20.45 -5.91 -3.57
CA PRO A 245 21.76 -5.27 -3.48
C PRO A 245 22.92 -6.27 -3.54
#